data_b9c53771bca6c8a03cfcd95ad1008d95
#
_entry.id   b9c53771bca6c8a03cfcd95ad1008d95
#
_cell.length_a   1.000
_cell.length_b   1.000
_cell.length_c   1.000
_cell.angle_alpha   90.00
_cell.angle_beta   90.00
_cell.angle_gamma   90.00
#
_symmetry.space_group_name_H-M   'P 1'
#
loop_
_entity.id
_entity.type
_entity.pdbx_description
1 polymer ?
#
loop_
_entity_poly.entity_id
_entity_poly.type
_entity_poly.pdbx_seq_one_letter_code
_entity_poly.pdbx_strand_id
1 'polypeptide(L)'
;MRVAQVWRFPVKSLQGEQLDAAEVGFDGIEGDRRYAIFDAATGFGLTARRAPELLFASARMLFDGSAEITLPDGSVAADDAALSAWLGRPVVLRSTADDVTRRYENPADFEHEEASRWEPFDGSHGGFHDEAGAPVSLVSTATTGSWETRRFRTNVVLDGADEDSLLGCRATVGGAHLDVGMQILRCVMVTRPQPGGVERDLDVLRTIHRERGGCLAVGATVARPGPVAVGDAVSAGTGADRLTYRLGRHMTRDRT
;
A
#
# COMPACT_ATOMS: atom_id res chain seq x y z
N MET A 1 -11.69 18.94 -3.15
CA MET A 1 -11.85 17.53 -2.73
C MET A 1 -11.90 17.48 -1.21
N ARG A 2 -12.48 16.42 -0.64
CA ARG A 2 -12.46 16.15 0.80
C ARG A 2 -11.98 14.73 1.04
N VAL A 3 -11.48 14.46 2.24
CA VAL A 3 -11.15 13.11 2.69
C VAL A 3 -12.46 12.33 2.94
N ALA A 4 -12.70 11.28 2.16
CA ALA A 4 -13.85 10.39 2.32
C ALA A 4 -13.55 9.21 3.25
N GLN A 5 -12.32 8.68 3.20
CA GLN A 5 -11.89 7.57 4.06
C GLN A 5 -10.40 7.72 4.37
N VAL A 6 -10.02 7.27 5.57
CA VAL A 6 -8.63 7.10 6.00
C VAL A 6 -8.40 5.63 6.33
N TRP A 7 -7.34 5.05 5.78
CA TRP A 7 -7.00 3.63 5.96
C TRP A 7 -5.58 3.49 6.47
N ARG A 8 -5.39 2.60 7.42
CA ARG A 8 -4.09 2.14 7.89
C ARG A 8 -3.95 0.64 7.64
N PHE A 9 -2.81 0.21 7.19
CA PHE A 9 -2.47 -1.19 6.91
C PHE A 9 -1.25 -1.57 7.75
N PRO A 10 -1.42 -1.94 9.01
CA PRO A 10 -0.30 -2.13 9.94
C PRO A 10 0.72 -3.17 9.48
N VAL A 11 0.23 -4.24 8.84
CA VAL A 11 1.06 -5.34 8.34
C VAL A 11 1.04 -5.36 6.81
N LYS A 12 2.24 -5.42 6.22
CA LYS A 12 2.39 -5.57 4.75
C LYS A 12 1.54 -6.72 4.23
N SER A 13 0.82 -6.49 3.15
CA SER A 13 -0.02 -7.49 2.44
C SER A 13 -1.32 -7.92 3.13
N LEU A 14 -1.53 -7.69 4.43
CA LEU A 14 -2.77 -7.98 5.12
C LEU A 14 -3.83 -6.89 4.87
N GLN A 15 -5.10 -7.18 5.11
CA GLN A 15 -6.14 -6.16 5.18
C GLN A 15 -5.85 -5.19 6.32
N GLY A 16 -6.29 -3.95 6.15
CA GLY A 16 -6.10 -2.89 7.13
C GLY A 16 -7.37 -2.55 7.89
N GLU A 17 -7.31 -1.41 8.55
CA GLU A 17 -8.39 -0.82 9.32
C GLU A 17 -8.77 0.55 8.77
N GLN A 18 -10.05 0.86 8.79
CA GLN A 18 -10.56 2.20 8.48
C GLN A 18 -10.58 3.03 9.75
N LEU A 19 -10.15 4.27 9.65
CA LEU A 19 -10.04 5.21 10.77
C LEU A 19 -10.88 6.45 10.49
N ASP A 20 -11.40 7.07 11.56
CA ASP A 20 -12.04 8.39 11.46
C ASP A 20 -10.99 9.50 11.31
N ALA A 21 -9.81 9.31 11.93
CA ALA A 21 -8.66 10.21 11.83
C ALA A 21 -7.35 9.44 12.06
N ALA A 22 -6.26 9.99 11.55
CA ALA A 22 -4.91 9.47 11.76
C ALA A 22 -3.88 10.60 11.86
N GLU A 23 -2.80 10.37 12.61
CA GLU A 23 -1.61 11.21 12.55
C GLU A 23 -0.75 10.79 11.34
N VAL A 24 -0.28 11.78 10.59
CA VAL A 24 0.64 11.60 9.48
C VAL A 24 2.01 12.11 9.92
N GLY A 25 2.95 11.21 10.16
CA GLY A 25 4.35 11.49 10.42
C GLY A 25 5.17 11.57 9.13
N PHE A 26 6.48 11.80 9.24
CA PHE A 26 7.37 11.86 8.05
C PHE A 26 7.42 10.54 7.26
N ASP A 27 7.20 9.41 7.92
CA ASP A 27 7.19 8.07 7.31
C ASP A 27 5.79 7.62 6.83
N GLY A 28 4.80 8.53 6.79
CA GLY A 28 3.42 8.25 6.40
C GLY A 28 2.45 8.23 7.58
N ILE A 29 1.31 7.55 7.41
CA ILE A 29 0.33 7.37 8.51
C ILE A 29 0.97 6.55 9.62
N GLU A 30 0.86 7.03 10.86
CA GLU A 30 1.44 6.34 12.02
C GLU A 30 0.92 4.91 12.14
N GLY A 31 1.87 3.96 12.22
CA GLY A 31 1.59 2.53 12.28
C GLY A 31 1.29 1.86 10.93
N ASP A 32 1.25 2.62 9.83
CA ASP A 32 1.05 2.05 8.49
C ASP A 32 2.30 1.30 8.03
N ARG A 33 2.13 0.04 7.53
CA ARG A 33 3.22 -0.86 7.09
C ARG A 33 4.39 -0.94 8.08
N ARG A 34 4.06 -0.87 9.37
CA ARG A 34 5.05 -0.98 10.46
C ARG A 34 5.55 -2.41 10.64
N TYR A 35 4.79 -3.39 10.19
CA TYR A 35 5.08 -4.81 10.30
C TYR A 35 5.07 -5.51 8.96
N ALA A 36 5.83 -6.60 8.85
CA ALA A 36 5.78 -7.54 7.74
C ALA A 36 6.06 -8.96 8.22
N ILE A 37 5.51 -9.95 7.52
CA ILE A 37 5.73 -11.37 7.78
C ILE A 37 6.89 -11.83 6.93
N PHE A 38 7.86 -12.51 7.53
CA PHE A 38 9.05 -13.05 6.87
C PHE A 38 9.07 -14.58 6.98
N ASP A 39 9.46 -15.24 5.91
CA ASP A 39 9.74 -16.67 5.90
C ASP A 39 11.00 -16.92 6.74
N ALA A 40 10.88 -17.77 7.78
CA ALA A 40 11.96 -18.00 8.73
C ALA A 40 13.12 -18.82 8.15
N ALA A 41 12.86 -19.60 7.08
CA ALA A 41 13.89 -20.44 6.46
C ALA A 41 14.74 -19.66 5.44
N THR A 42 14.10 -18.75 4.70
CA THR A 42 14.78 -17.98 3.64
C THR A 42 15.17 -16.57 4.05
N GLY A 43 14.52 -16.01 5.07
CA GLY A 43 14.66 -14.63 5.49
C GLY A 43 13.98 -13.63 4.55
N PHE A 44 13.24 -14.06 3.53
CA PHE A 44 12.51 -13.17 2.63
C PHE A 44 11.17 -12.74 3.22
N GLY A 45 10.83 -11.47 3.04
CA GLY A 45 9.51 -10.93 3.37
C GLY A 45 8.43 -11.49 2.45
N LEU A 46 7.32 -11.92 3.01
CA LEU A 46 6.19 -12.43 2.25
C LEU A 46 5.37 -11.25 1.69
N THR A 47 5.03 -11.37 0.41
CA THR A 47 4.10 -10.47 -0.25
C THR A 47 2.84 -11.24 -0.64
N ALA A 48 1.69 -10.56 -0.72
CA ALA A 48 0.46 -11.19 -1.18
C ALA A 48 0.52 -11.63 -2.67
N ARG A 49 1.56 -11.24 -3.42
CA ARG A 49 1.85 -11.81 -4.73
C ARG A 49 2.34 -13.26 -4.59
N ARG A 50 3.26 -13.49 -3.64
CA ARG A 50 3.88 -14.80 -3.37
C ARG A 50 3.00 -15.69 -2.49
N ALA A 51 2.26 -15.09 -1.57
CA ALA A 51 1.39 -15.73 -0.59
C ALA A 51 0.01 -15.02 -0.60
N PRO A 52 -0.87 -15.34 -1.58
CA PRO A 52 -2.16 -14.67 -1.75
C PRO A 52 -3.09 -14.79 -0.54
N GLU A 53 -2.93 -15.82 0.25
CA GLU A 53 -3.64 -16.04 1.51
C GLU A 53 -3.51 -14.89 2.49
N LEU A 54 -2.42 -14.12 2.43
CA LEU A 54 -2.23 -12.92 3.25
C LEU A 54 -3.35 -11.89 3.11
N LEU A 55 -4.00 -11.81 1.95
CA LEU A 55 -5.13 -10.91 1.73
C LEU A 55 -6.37 -11.25 2.55
N PHE A 56 -6.43 -12.45 3.12
CA PHE A 56 -7.61 -12.92 3.87
C PHE A 56 -7.49 -12.71 5.38
N ALA A 57 -6.32 -12.36 5.90
CA ALA A 57 -6.15 -11.89 7.28
C ALA A 57 -6.21 -10.37 7.34
N SER A 58 -6.55 -9.83 8.50
CA SER A 58 -6.57 -8.39 8.76
C SER A 58 -5.68 -8.02 9.94
N ALA A 59 -5.27 -6.76 9.99
CA ALA A 59 -4.47 -6.25 11.10
C ALA A 59 -4.98 -4.89 11.54
N ARG A 60 -4.90 -4.64 12.86
CA ARG A 60 -5.11 -3.33 13.46
C ARG A 60 -3.99 -3.00 14.44
N MET A 61 -3.73 -1.71 14.65
CA MET A 61 -2.79 -1.26 15.66
C MET A 61 -3.45 -1.20 17.03
N LEU A 62 -2.75 -1.69 18.04
CA LEU A 62 -3.11 -1.52 19.43
C LEU A 62 -2.46 -0.27 20.03
N PHE A 63 -2.95 0.17 21.19
CA PHE A 63 -2.45 1.37 21.89
C PHE A 63 -0.98 1.27 22.32
N ASP A 64 -0.48 0.06 22.55
CA ASP A 64 0.92 -0.18 22.90
C ASP A 64 1.86 -0.17 21.69
N GLY A 65 1.30 0.07 20.50
CA GLY A 65 2.04 0.09 19.23
C GLY A 65 2.30 -1.29 18.62
N SER A 66 1.77 -2.36 19.19
CA SER A 66 1.76 -3.70 18.56
C SER A 66 0.67 -3.83 17.51
N ALA A 67 0.80 -4.81 16.62
CA ALA A 67 -0.24 -5.16 15.65
C ALA A 67 -1.00 -6.40 16.13
N GLU A 68 -2.32 -6.32 16.20
CA GLU A 68 -3.20 -7.48 16.35
C GLU A 68 -3.56 -8.00 14.97
N ILE A 69 -3.34 -9.29 14.74
CA ILE A 69 -3.65 -9.93 13.45
C ILE A 69 -4.82 -10.89 13.65
N THR A 70 -5.90 -10.67 12.91
CA THR A 70 -7.07 -11.54 12.86
C THR A 70 -6.96 -12.45 11.63
N LEU A 71 -6.98 -13.76 11.85
CA LEU A 71 -6.91 -14.80 10.83
C LEU A 71 -8.25 -14.96 10.09
N PRO A 72 -8.29 -15.66 8.94
CA PRO A 72 -9.52 -15.86 8.16
C PRO A 72 -10.66 -16.57 8.90
N ASP A 73 -10.36 -17.36 9.91
CA ASP A 73 -11.36 -18.04 10.76
C ASP A 73 -11.88 -17.15 11.91
N GLY A 74 -11.43 -15.92 12.01
CA GLY A 74 -11.80 -14.95 13.04
C GLY A 74 -10.96 -15.06 14.32
N SER A 75 -10.05 -16.00 14.45
CA SER A 75 -9.15 -16.09 15.58
C SER A 75 -8.05 -15.01 15.53
N VAL A 76 -7.51 -14.63 16.68
CA VAL A 76 -6.36 -13.72 16.77
C VAL A 76 -5.09 -14.55 16.82
N ALA A 77 -4.14 -14.24 15.93
CA ALA A 77 -2.82 -14.85 15.98
C ALA A 77 -2.05 -14.35 17.22
N ALA A 78 -1.83 -15.23 18.17
CA ALA A 78 -1.18 -14.89 19.43
C ALA A 78 0.33 -14.68 19.27
N ASP A 79 0.95 -15.37 18.30
CA ASP A 79 2.40 -15.40 18.11
C ASP A 79 2.79 -15.89 16.70
N ASP A 80 4.10 -15.98 16.45
CA ASP A 80 4.67 -16.48 15.19
C ASP A 80 4.28 -17.95 14.92
N ALA A 81 4.01 -18.75 15.95
CA ALA A 81 3.59 -20.15 15.79
C ALA A 81 2.17 -20.23 15.19
N ALA A 82 1.26 -19.35 15.64
CA ALA A 82 -0.09 -19.26 15.07
C ALA A 82 -0.05 -18.80 13.59
N LEU A 83 0.78 -17.80 13.27
CA LEU A 83 1.00 -17.36 11.89
C LEU A 83 1.60 -18.47 11.03
N SER A 84 2.57 -19.22 11.57
CA SER A 84 3.21 -20.35 10.88
C SER A 84 2.23 -21.47 10.62
N ALA A 85 1.36 -21.80 11.58
CA ALA A 85 0.32 -22.82 11.41
C ALA A 85 -0.68 -22.41 10.32
N TRP A 86 -1.11 -21.15 10.32
CA TRP A 86 -2.01 -20.64 9.28
C TRP A 86 -1.39 -20.69 7.89
N LEU A 87 -0.13 -20.23 7.73
CA LEU A 87 0.54 -20.15 6.44
C LEU A 87 1.18 -21.47 5.98
N GLY A 88 1.13 -22.52 6.82
CA GLY A 88 1.71 -23.83 6.51
C GLY A 88 3.23 -23.84 6.32
N ARG A 89 3.92 -22.84 6.86
CA ARG A 89 5.37 -22.67 6.81
C ARG A 89 5.88 -21.89 8.01
N PRO A 90 7.12 -22.10 8.47
CA PRO A 90 7.72 -21.29 9.51
C PRO A 90 7.83 -19.83 9.08
N VAL A 91 7.21 -18.92 9.81
CA VAL A 91 7.26 -17.47 9.59
C VAL A 91 7.47 -16.72 10.88
N VAL A 92 7.94 -15.48 10.77
CA VAL A 92 8.11 -14.54 11.87
C VAL A 92 7.54 -13.18 11.51
N LEU A 93 6.87 -12.54 12.44
CA LEU A 93 6.45 -11.14 12.31
C LEU A 93 7.62 -10.24 12.70
N ARG A 94 7.95 -9.28 11.85
CA ARG A 94 9.01 -8.28 12.10
C ARG A 94 8.44 -6.88 12.05
N SER A 95 8.96 -6.02 12.91
CA SER A 95 8.64 -4.60 12.92
C SER A 95 9.73 -3.79 12.19
N THR A 96 9.43 -2.55 11.88
CA THR A 96 10.42 -1.61 11.32
C THR A 96 11.53 -1.23 12.30
N ALA A 97 11.35 -1.53 13.60
CA ALA A 97 12.34 -1.32 14.63
C ALA A 97 13.37 -2.47 14.73
N ASP A 98 13.05 -3.63 14.11
CA ASP A 98 13.95 -4.76 14.09
C ASP A 98 15.05 -4.55 13.05
N ASP A 99 16.25 -5.05 13.33
CA ASP A 99 17.33 -5.12 12.34
C ASP A 99 17.07 -6.29 11.40
N VAL A 100 16.33 -6.00 10.31
CA VAL A 100 15.92 -7.01 9.33
C VAL A 100 16.31 -6.57 7.92
N THR A 101 16.92 -7.49 7.18
CA THR A 101 17.17 -7.30 5.75
C THR A 101 15.84 -7.36 5.01
N ARG A 102 15.46 -6.26 4.37
CA ARG A 102 14.17 -6.12 3.67
C ARG A 102 14.26 -6.67 2.25
N ARG A 103 14.34 -7.97 2.11
CA ARG A 103 14.39 -8.65 0.82
C ARG A 103 13.07 -9.34 0.53
N TYR A 104 12.60 -9.20 -0.69
CA TYR A 104 11.38 -9.78 -1.21
C TYR A 104 11.67 -10.47 -2.53
N GLU A 105 10.67 -11.15 -3.09
CA GLU A 105 10.79 -11.82 -4.38
C GLU A 105 9.70 -11.34 -5.35
N ASN A 106 10.10 -11.15 -6.61
CA ASN A 106 9.19 -10.95 -7.74
C ASN A 106 9.41 -12.03 -8.80
N PRO A 107 8.38 -12.39 -9.57
CA PRO A 107 8.58 -13.27 -10.71
C PRO A 107 9.44 -12.57 -11.77
N ALA A 108 10.35 -13.29 -12.39
CA ALA A 108 11.14 -12.81 -13.51
C ALA A 108 10.28 -12.57 -14.76
N ASP A 109 9.19 -13.33 -14.88
CA ASP A 109 8.13 -13.17 -15.90
C ASP A 109 6.81 -12.86 -15.23
N PHE A 110 6.36 -11.59 -15.35
CA PHE A 110 5.10 -11.12 -14.77
C PHE A 110 3.86 -11.58 -15.55
N GLU A 111 4.01 -12.07 -16.76
CA GLU A 111 2.89 -12.58 -17.57
C GLU A 111 2.59 -14.05 -17.23
N HIS A 112 3.60 -14.81 -16.80
CA HIS A 112 3.49 -16.22 -16.44
C HIS A 112 4.03 -16.50 -15.05
N GLU A 113 3.52 -15.81 -14.05
CA GLU A 113 4.01 -15.85 -12.66
C GLU A 113 4.10 -17.27 -12.08
N GLU A 114 3.14 -18.15 -12.40
CA GLU A 114 3.08 -19.53 -11.87
C GLU A 114 4.24 -20.39 -12.35
N ALA A 115 4.72 -20.17 -13.58
CA ALA A 115 5.84 -20.89 -14.18
C ALA A 115 7.17 -20.15 -14.05
N SER A 116 7.15 -18.93 -13.53
CA SER A 116 8.32 -18.08 -13.43
C SER A 116 9.25 -18.50 -12.31
N ARG A 117 10.56 -18.34 -12.52
CA ARG A 117 11.50 -18.26 -11.41
C ARG A 117 11.26 -16.97 -10.63
N TRP A 118 11.57 -16.99 -9.34
CA TRP A 118 11.45 -15.83 -8.48
C TRP A 118 12.83 -15.21 -8.25
N GLU A 119 12.92 -13.91 -8.37
CA GLU A 119 14.15 -13.14 -8.24
C GLU A 119 14.06 -12.20 -7.03
N PRO A 120 15.12 -12.13 -6.21
CA PRO A 120 15.14 -11.26 -5.05
C PRO A 120 15.24 -9.80 -5.46
N PHE A 121 14.61 -8.92 -4.68
CA PHE A 121 14.79 -7.48 -4.73
C PHE A 121 14.80 -6.89 -3.32
N ASP A 122 15.43 -5.74 -3.16
CA ASP A 122 15.49 -5.05 -1.87
C ASP A 122 14.29 -4.13 -1.70
N GLY A 123 13.67 -4.19 -0.53
CA GLY A 123 12.54 -3.33 -0.15
C GLY A 123 13.00 -1.92 0.26
N SER A 124 12.04 -1.00 0.32
CA SER A 124 12.27 0.40 0.73
C SER A 124 12.68 0.52 2.20
N HIS A 125 13.36 1.63 2.52
CA HIS A 125 13.62 2.04 3.91
C HIS A 125 12.33 2.65 4.52
N GLY A 126 12.30 2.81 5.86
CA GLY A 126 11.14 3.31 6.58
C GLY A 126 10.07 2.23 6.81
N GLY A 127 8.81 2.48 6.51
CA GLY A 127 7.75 1.47 6.53
C GLY A 127 7.98 0.35 5.49
N PHE A 128 7.32 -0.79 5.66
CA PHE A 128 7.37 -1.89 4.68
C PHE A 128 6.50 -1.59 3.43
N HIS A 129 6.66 -0.38 2.87
CA HIS A 129 5.98 0.04 1.64
C HIS A 129 6.57 -0.64 0.41
N ASP A 130 5.76 -0.77 -0.64
CA ASP A 130 6.23 -1.27 -1.94
C ASP A 130 7.01 -0.19 -2.70
N GLU A 131 6.59 1.09 -2.54
CA GLU A 131 7.20 2.25 -3.18
C GLU A 131 7.78 3.21 -2.14
N ALA A 132 9.08 3.44 -2.17
CA ALA A 132 9.78 4.32 -1.22
C ALA A 132 9.30 5.78 -1.28
N GLY A 133 8.91 6.24 -2.45
CA GLY A 133 8.41 7.61 -2.68
C GLY A 133 6.94 7.84 -2.35
N ALA A 134 6.25 6.83 -1.82
CA ALA A 134 4.81 6.87 -1.58
C ALA A 134 4.42 6.35 -0.20
N PRO A 135 4.98 6.91 0.91
CA PRO A 135 4.54 6.54 2.26
C PRO A 135 3.08 6.90 2.54
N VAL A 136 2.51 7.82 1.77
CA VAL A 136 1.06 8.11 1.75
C VAL A 136 0.54 8.01 0.34
N SER A 137 -0.57 7.31 0.17
CA SER A 137 -1.24 7.15 -1.12
C SER A 137 -2.65 7.73 -1.10
N LEU A 138 -3.05 8.40 -2.21
CA LEU A 138 -4.35 9.03 -2.35
C LEU A 138 -5.04 8.55 -3.63
N VAL A 139 -6.35 8.28 -3.56
CA VAL A 139 -7.18 7.94 -4.72
C VAL A 139 -8.54 8.61 -4.59
N SER A 140 -9.16 9.00 -5.70
CA SER A 140 -10.51 9.54 -5.67
C SER A 140 -11.59 8.46 -5.86
N THR A 141 -12.77 8.70 -5.30
CA THR A 141 -13.94 7.84 -5.52
C THR A 141 -14.36 7.80 -7.00
N ALA A 142 -14.16 8.88 -7.74
CA ALA A 142 -14.43 8.90 -9.17
C ALA A 142 -13.48 7.99 -9.96
N THR A 143 -12.21 7.93 -9.56
CA THR A 143 -11.23 7.04 -10.19
C THR A 143 -11.50 5.57 -9.89
N THR A 144 -11.88 5.24 -8.66
CA THR A 144 -12.23 3.86 -8.30
C THR A 144 -13.59 3.43 -8.85
N GLY A 145 -14.50 4.37 -9.10
CA GLY A 145 -15.83 4.09 -9.62
C GLY A 145 -16.57 3.07 -8.76
N SER A 146 -16.99 1.97 -9.39
CA SER A 146 -17.68 0.87 -8.70
C SER A 146 -16.76 -0.17 -8.07
N TRP A 147 -15.45 -0.05 -8.25
CA TRP A 147 -14.50 -1.00 -7.66
C TRP A 147 -14.38 -0.79 -6.16
N GLU A 148 -14.29 -1.90 -5.44
CA GLU A 148 -13.96 -1.89 -4.02
C GLU A 148 -12.61 -1.24 -3.76
N THR A 149 -12.57 -0.12 -3.03
CA THR A 149 -11.35 0.67 -2.75
C THR A 149 -10.26 -0.13 -2.04
N ARG A 150 -10.66 -1.14 -1.24
CA ARG A 150 -9.73 -2.05 -0.56
C ARG A 150 -8.77 -2.78 -1.49
N ARG A 151 -9.16 -3.01 -2.77
CA ARG A 151 -8.29 -3.61 -3.79
C ARG A 151 -6.98 -2.84 -3.96
N PHE A 152 -7.05 -1.52 -3.79
CA PHE A 152 -5.95 -0.61 -4.06
C PHE A 152 -5.09 -0.31 -2.84
N ARG A 153 -5.55 -0.66 -1.64
CA ARG A 153 -4.82 -0.48 -0.37
C ARG A 153 -4.28 0.94 -0.20
N THR A 154 -5.07 1.92 -0.62
CA THR A 154 -4.74 3.34 -0.58
C THR A 154 -5.05 3.90 0.80
N ASN A 155 -4.20 4.79 1.31
CA ASN A 155 -4.33 5.35 2.65
C ASN A 155 -5.45 6.37 2.76
N VAL A 156 -5.58 7.27 1.76
CA VAL A 156 -6.58 8.33 1.77
C VAL A 156 -7.46 8.21 0.54
N VAL A 157 -8.75 8.01 0.75
CA VAL A 157 -9.75 8.06 -0.32
C VAL A 157 -10.36 9.45 -0.33
N LEU A 158 -10.36 10.10 -1.49
CA LEU A 158 -10.88 11.43 -1.71
C LEU A 158 -12.28 11.37 -2.31
N ASP A 159 -13.18 12.17 -1.81
CA ASP A 159 -14.45 12.42 -2.46
C ASP A 159 -14.22 13.32 -3.69
N GLY A 160 -14.87 13.01 -4.80
CA GLY A 160 -14.77 13.78 -6.03
C GLY A 160 -13.90 13.10 -7.09
N ALA A 161 -13.29 13.91 -7.95
CA ALA A 161 -12.54 13.45 -9.11
C ALA A 161 -11.14 14.05 -9.14
N ASP A 162 -10.24 13.33 -9.85
CA ASP A 162 -8.99 13.88 -10.36
C ASP A 162 -7.90 14.07 -9.29
N GLU A 163 -7.57 12.98 -8.55
CA GLU A 163 -6.38 12.95 -7.71
C GLU A 163 -5.09 13.21 -8.51
N ASP A 164 -5.10 12.94 -9.82
CA ASP A 164 -3.96 13.21 -10.70
C ASP A 164 -3.66 14.73 -10.81
N SER A 165 -4.64 15.59 -10.55
CA SER A 165 -4.43 17.04 -10.49
C SER A 165 -3.51 17.48 -9.36
N LEU A 166 -3.28 16.63 -8.37
CA LEU A 166 -2.34 16.86 -7.28
C LEU A 166 -0.89 16.55 -7.67
N LEU A 167 -0.63 15.86 -8.78
CA LEU A 167 0.71 15.49 -9.21
C LEU A 167 1.60 16.73 -9.43
N GLY A 168 2.83 16.65 -8.90
CA GLY A 168 3.80 17.75 -8.97
C GLY A 168 3.45 18.93 -8.06
N CYS A 169 2.48 18.80 -7.17
CA CYS A 169 2.07 19.84 -6.24
C CYS A 169 2.36 19.42 -4.79
N ARG A 170 2.53 20.43 -3.93
CA ARG A 170 2.35 20.24 -2.50
C ARG A 170 0.87 20.35 -2.19
N ALA A 171 0.28 19.25 -1.75
CA ALA A 171 -1.14 19.20 -1.34
C ALA A 171 -1.24 19.42 0.16
N THR A 172 -2.26 20.19 0.59
CA THR A 172 -2.70 20.24 1.99
C THR A 172 -3.84 19.24 2.16
N VAL A 173 -3.68 18.31 3.10
CA VAL A 173 -4.67 17.29 3.47
C VAL A 173 -4.88 17.39 4.98
N GLY A 174 -6.00 17.97 5.41
CA GLY A 174 -6.20 18.29 6.82
C GLY A 174 -5.07 19.15 7.39
N GLY A 175 -4.39 18.66 8.43
CA GLY A 175 -3.22 19.30 9.04
C GLY A 175 -1.88 18.98 8.36
N ALA A 176 -1.83 17.98 7.48
CA ALA A 176 -0.60 17.53 6.84
C ALA A 176 -0.34 18.23 5.50
N HIS A 177 0.93 18.38 5.14
CA HIS A 177 1.35 18.79 3.80
C HIS A 177 2.09 17.64 3.11
N LEU A 178 1.62 17.27 1.92
CA LEU A 178 2.09 16.13 1.15
C LEU A 178 2.69 16.59 -0.17
N ASP A 179 3.92 16.18 -0.48
CA ASP A 179 4.55 16.39 -1.78
C ASP A 179 4.15 15.23 -2.70
N VAL A 180 3.17 15.46 -3.57
CA VAL A 180 2.61 14.44 -4.46
C VAL A 180 3.51 14.28 -5.68
N GLY A 181 4.36 13.25 -5.65
CA GLY A 181 5.47 13.12 -6.59
C GLY A 181 5.31 12.04 -7.66
N MET A 182 4.34 11.14 -7.56
CA MET A 182 4.27 10.01 -8.47
C MET A 182 2.86 9.44 -8.64
N GLN A 183 2.62 8.77 -9.75
CA GLN A 183 1.49 7.86 -9.93
C GLN A 183 1.89 6.47 -9.45
N ILE A 184 0.94 5.73 -8.87
CA ILE A 184 1.19 4.38 -8.36
C ILE A 184 0.84 3.34 -9.42
N LEU A 185 1.87 2.62 -9.89
CA LEU A 185 1.70 1.49 -10.80
C LEU A 185 0.98 0.35 -10.08
N ARG A 186 -0.01 -0.26 -10.75
CA ARG A 186 -0.77 -1.37 -10.21
C ARG A 186 -0.32 -2.72 -10.77
N CYS A 187 -0.33 -3.70 -9.91
CA CYS A 187 0.03 -5.07 -10.24
C CYS A 187 -1.17 -6.01 -10.09
N VAL A 188 -0.97 -7.29 -10.38
CA VAL A 188 -1.98 -8.34 -10.30
C VAL A 188 -2.75 -8.39 -8.98
N MET A 189 -2.22 -7.82 -7.91
CA MET A 189 -2.85 -7.81 -6.59
C MET A 189 -4.24 -7.18 -6.57
N VAL A 190 -4.49 -6.15 -7.40
CA VAL A 190 -5.80 -5.50 -7.49
C VAL A 190 -6.90 -6.40 -8.08
N THR A 191 -6.51 -7.49 -8.74
CA THR A 191 -7.44 -8.47 -9.35
C THR A 191 -7.80 -9.62 -8.42
N ARG A 192 -7.08 -9.78 -7.31
CA ARG A 192 -7.24 -10.95 -6.42
C ARG A 192 -8.50 -10.84 -5.55
N PRO A 193 -9.10 -11.98 -5.18
CA PRO A 193 -10.22 -11.99 -4.25
C PRO A 193 -9.76 -11.55 -2.86
N GLN A 194 -10.70 -10.97 -2.10
CA GLN A 194 -10.48 -10.49 -0.73
C GLN A 194 -11.72 -10.78 0.12
N PRO A 195 -11.64 -10.77 1.45
CA PRO A 195 -12.79 -10.97 2.33
C PRO A 195 -13.95 -10.01 2.03
N GLY A 196 -15.15 -10.37 2.42
CA GLY A 196 -16.33 -9.53 2.28
C GLY A 196 -16.89 -9.43 0.86
N GLY A 197 -16.77 -10.52 0.07
CA GLY A 197 -17.40 -10.64 -1.24
C GLY A 197 -16.64 -9.96 -2.39
N VAL A 198 -15.37 -9.62 -2.18
CA VAL A 198 -14.53 -9.08 -3.26
C VAL A 198 -14.03 -10.25 -4.11
N GLU A 199 -14.70 -10.50 -5.22
CA GLU A 199 -14.38 -11.59 -6.14
C GLU A 199 -13.12 -11.30 -6.98
N ARG A 200 -12.50 -12.36 -7.53
CA ARG A 200 -11.42 -12.22 -8.51
C ARG A 200 -11.94 -11.52 -9.76
N ASP A 201 -11.26 -10.44 -10.14
CA ASP A 201 -11.65 -9.65 -11.30
C ASP A 201 -10.40 -9.17 -12.08
N LEU A 202 -10.14 -9.82 -13.21
CA LEU A 202 -9.02 -9.50 -14.09
C LEU A 202 -9.24 -8.20 -14.87
N ASP A 203 -10.49 -7.78 -15.05
CA ASP A 203 -10.80 -6.60 -15.86
C ASP A 203 -10.44 -5.31 -15.11
N VAL A 204 -10.32 -5.35 -13.78
CA VAL A 204 -9.79 -4.22 -13.00
C VAL A 204 -8.42 -3.79 -13.53
N LEU A 205 -7.45 -4.71 -13.56
CA LEU A 205 -6.10 -4.38 -14.01
C LEU A 205 -6.03 -4.07 -15.51
N ARG A 206 -6.76 -4.81 -16.33
CA ARG A 206 -6.85 -4.56 -17.78
C ARG A 206 -7.38 -3.17 -18.09
N THR A 207 -8.42 -2.74 -17.37
CA THR A 207 -8.99 -1.40 -17.51
C THR A 207 -8.02 -0.32 -17.06
N ILE A 208 -7.34 -0.52 -15.92
CA ILE A 208 -6.32 0.41 -15.45
C ILE A 208 -5.19 0.54 -16.50
N HIS A 209 -4.73 -0.57 -17.08
CA HIS A 209 -3.72 -0.51 -18.14
C HIS A 209 -4.20 0.22 -19.39
N ARG A 210 -5.42 -0.08 -19.87
CA ARG A 210 -5.97 0.52 -21.07
C ARG A 210 -6.23 2.01 -20.93
N GLU A 211 -6.75 2.45 -19.78
CA GLU A 211 -7.27 3.81 -19.60
C GLU A 211 -6.31 4.74 -18.88
N ARG A 212 -5.39 4.18 -18.07
CA ARG A 212 -4.50 4.96 -17.20
C ARG A 212 -3.02 4.52 -17.29
N GLY A 213 -2.64 3.79 -18.34
CA GLY A 213 -1.24 3.36 -18.52
C GLY A 213 -0.69 2.47 -17.39
N GLY A 214 -1.57 1.75 -16.69
CA GLY A 214 -1.20 0.87 -15.58
C GLY A 214 -1.22 1.54 -14.20
N CYS A 215 -1.44 2.86 -14.13
CA CYS A 215 -1.38 3.62 -12.88
C CYS A 215 -2.77 3.95 -12.34
N LEU A 216 -2.94 3.83 -11.02
CA LEU A 216 -4.14 4.26 -10.31
C LEU A 216 -3.74 4.69 -8.90
N ALA A 217 -4.21 5.85 -8.47
CA ALA A 217 -3.80 6.59 -7.29
C ALA A 217 -2.48 7.36 -7.47
N VAL A 218 -2.26 8.31 -6.60
CA VAL A 218 -1.01 9.08 -6.50
C VAL A 218 -0.32 8.79 -5.17
N GLY A 219 1.01 8.83 -5.21
CA GLY A 219 1.90 8.66 -4.05
C GLY A 219 2.55 9.96 -3.65
N ALA A 220 2.71 10.15 -2.35
CA ALA A 220 3.26 11.36 -1.78
C ALA A 220 4.23 11.07 -0.64
N THR A 221 5.25 11.94 -0.52
CA THR A 221 6.08 12.07 0.67
C THR A 221 5.51 13.16 1.58
N VAL A 222 5.85 13.12 2.86
CA VAL A 222 5.33 14.07 3.85
C VAL A 222 6.29 15.25 4.00
N ALA A 223 5.85 16.42 3.58
CA ALA A 223 6.60 17.66 3.74
C ALA A 223 6.42 18.28 5.13
N ARG A 224 5.22 18.16 5.69
CA ARG A 224 4.91 18.58 7.07
C ARG A 224 3.93 17.60 7.69
N PRO A 225 4.28 16.99 8.83
CA PRO A 225 3.39 16.16 9.62
C PRO A 225 2.15 16.91 10.12
N GLY A 226 1.08 16.16 10.40
CA GLY A 226 -0.14 16.68 11.00
C GLY A 226 -1.29 15.70 10.93
N PRO A 227 -2.40 15.97 11.64
CA PRO A 227 -3.58 15.13 11.64
C PRO A 227 -4.34 15.19 10.31
N VAL A 228 -4.94 14.06 9.95
CA VAL A 228 -5.85 13.91 8.81
C VAL A 228 -7.10 13.18 9.28
N ALA A 229 -8.28 13.75 9.02
CA ALA A 229 -9.57 13.19 9.41
C ALA A 229 -10.53 13.10 8.23
N VAL A 230 -11.50 12.20 8.34
CA VAL A 230 -12.63 12.13 7.40
C VAL A 230 -13.36 13.47 7.40
N GLY A 231 -13.66 13.99 6.22
CA GLY A 231 -14.28 15.29 6.01
C GLY A 231 -13.30 16.46 5.83
N ASP A 232 -12.01 16.27 6.10
CA ASP A 232 -11.01 17.32 5.91
C ASP A 232 -10.92 17.78 4.45
N ALA A 233 -10.66 19.08 4.29
CA ALA A 233 -10.44 19.65 2.97
C ALA A 233 -9.09 19.20 2.38
N VAL A 234 -9.09 18.99 1.06
CA VAL A 234 -7.89 18.71 0.29
C VAL A 234 -7.74 19.75 -0.81
N SER A 235 -6.58 20.41 -0.83
CA SER A 235 -6.26 21.45 -1.79
C SER A 235 -4.84 21.31 -2.33
N ALA A 236 -4.65 21.55 -3.63
CA ALA A 236 -3.32 21.69 -4.22
C ALA A 236 -2.75 23.06 -3.87
N GLY A 237 -1.47 23.12 -3.55
CA GLY A 237 -0.74 24.37 -3.39
C GLY A 237 -0.68 25.16 -4.70
N THR A 238 -0.67 26.49 -4.59
CA THR A 238 -0.66 27.39 -5.75
C THR A 238 0.77 27.72 -6.18
N GLY A 239 1.03 27.73 -7.49
CA GLY A 239 2.19 28.32 -8.19
C GLY A 239 3.60 28.08 -7.63
N ALA A 240 3.97 28.69 -6.51
CA ALA A 240 5.29 28.57 -5.89
C ALA A 240 5.54 27.20 -5.22
N ASP A 241 4.51 26.44 -4.95
CA ASP A 241 4.56 25.11 -4.30
C ASP A 241 4.61 23.96 -5.31
N ARG A 242 4.82 24.25 -6.59
CA ARG A 242 5.03 23.20 -7.59
C ARG A 242 6.41 22.60 -7.42
N LEU A 243 6.43 21.30 -7.20
CA LEU A 243 7.66 20.53 -7.13
C LEU A 243 8.31 20.46 -8.51
N THR A 244 9.64 20.56 -8.55
CA THR A 244 10.40 20.23 -9.76
C THR A 244 10.26 18.72 -9.98
N TYR A 245 9.29 18.33 -10.79
CA TYR A 245 9.02 16.94 -11.12
C TYR A 245 10.20 16.37 -11.93
N ARG A 246 10.97 15.49 -11.33
CA ARG A 246 11.83 14.58 -12.07
C ARG A 246 10.98 13.35 -12.42
N LEU A 247 10.56 13.26 -13.67
CA LEU A 247 10.07 12.00 -14.26
C LEU A 247 11.14 10.94 -13.97
N GLY A 248 10.85 10.05 -13.01
CA GLY A 248 11.62 8.82 -12.86
C GLY A 248 11.50 8.07 -14.17
N ARG A 249 12.57 8.07 -14.97
CA ARG A 249 12.65 7.21 -16.15
C ARG A 249 12.60 5.77 -15.61
N HIS A 250 11.46 5.12 -15.72
CA HIS A 250 11.43 3.69 -15.77
C HIS A 250 12.35 3.30 -16.94
N MET A 251 13.43 2.62 -16.63
CA MET A 251 14.31 2.03 -17.62
C MET A 251 13.47 1.05 -18.45
N THR A 252 12.96 1.52 -19.59
CA THR A 252 12.65 0.64 -20.70
C THR A 252 13.98 0.02 -21.09
N ARG A 253 14.19 -1.24 -20.71
CA ARG A 253 15.26 -2.04 -21.33
C ARG A 253 14.94 -2.11 -22.81
N ASP A 254 15.74 -1.40 -23.61
CA ASP A 254 15.78 -1.56 -25.04
C ASP A 254 15.97 -3.05 -25.34
N ARG A 255 15.01 -3.59 -26.08
CA ARG A 255 15.18 -4.87 -26.76
C ARG A 255 16.00 -4.59 -28.03
N THR A 256 17.26 -4.94 -28.01
CA THR A 256 18.02 -5.33 -29.22
C THR A 256 18.32 -6.80 -29.14
#